data_f793b5f4732d17aa818eba9fce42c90a
#
_entry.id   f793b5f4732d17aa818eba9fce42c90a
#
_cell.length_a   1.000
_cell.length_b   1.000
_cell.length_c   1.000
_cell.angle_alpha   90.00
_cell.angle_beta   90.00
_cell.angle_gamma   90.00
#
_symmetry.space_group_name_H-M   'P 1'
#
loop_
_entity.id
_entity.type
_entity.pdbx_description
1 polymer ?
#
loop_
_entity_poly.entity_id
_entity_poly.type
_entity_poly.pdbx_seq_one_letter_code
_entity_poly.pdbx_strand_id
1 'polypeptide(L)'
;MTRMYGGDVIDLGKGGEYGMVNPLEIIMDADENEIKTGLGYTVLNKTLQSLKAFMKYYAPDIEDDVLTLFSEVVQDTYARFGITFTSDFTQFTSNQFPTFSDVYVTVTSKLTSMTEKTHERDVMERLELKLRPFVRELQYYFNGHTSINTDSDFLVFNIKELMNSDANIRNALLFNVLKFAWGLCLNPNKNTVLSVDEAHVLLGAKNELGAEFLAQVQRRARKYNTGTIIITQQPSDFVADGILMHGKAIFDNSSYYLVMGLKKQAVEDLSMLIDLNDNEKEGIKRFSQGEALFVCGNRRMQINVIVTEDELESFGSGGGL
;
A
#
# COMPACT_ATOMS: atom_id res chain seq x y z
N MET A 1 6.51 22.45 -1.11
CA MET A 1 6.51 21.94 0.28
C MET A 1 7.59 20.91 0.52
N THR A 2 7.47 19.63 0.10
CA THR A 2 8.43 18.56 0.43
C THR A 2 9.89 18.96 0.20
N ARG A 3 10.22 19.51 -0.98
CA ARG A 3 11.58 19.96 -1.31
C ARG A 3 12.07 21.12 -0.45
N MET A 4 11.18 21.98 0.07
CA MET A 4 11.56 23.09 0.98
C MET A 4 12.05 22.54 2.34
N TYR A 5 11.58 21.39 2.75
CA TYR A 5 12.00 20.71 3.97
C TYR A 5 13.07 19.62 3.73
N GLY A 6 13.74 19.66 2.56
CA GLY A 6 14.82 18.70 2.24
C GLY A 6 14.33 17.30 1.90
N GLY A 7 13.04 17.15 1.61
CA GLY A 7 12.45 15.85 1.27
C GLY A 7 12.45 15.56 -0.23
N ASP A 8 12.25 14.30 -0.58
CA ASP A 8 12.18 13.79 -1.94
C ASP A 8 10.74 13.51 -2.36
N VAL A 9 10.40 13.87 -3.60
CA VAL A 9 9.10 13.57 -4.23
C VAL A 9 9.31 12.56 -5.34
N ILE A 10 8.63 11.43 -5.21
CA ILE A 10 8.68 10.30 -6.15
C ILE A 10 7.39 10.32 -6.96
N ASP A 11 7.49 10.65 -8.24
CA ASP A 11 6.34 10.74 -9.16
C ASP A 11 6.05 9.38 -9.81
N LEU A 12 5.23 8.58 -9.16
CA LEU A 12 4.92 7.20 -9.59
C LEU A 12 4.18 7.13 -10.95
N GLY A 13 3.44 8.15 -11.30
CA GLY A 13 2.71 8.21 -12.58
C GLY A 13 3.59 8.44 -13.81
N LYS A 14 4.86 8.82 -13.61
CA LYS A 14 5.81 9.11 -14.70
C LYS A 14 6.72 7.93 -15.04
N GLY A 15 6.61 6.83 -14.31
CA GLY A 15 7.41 5.63 -14.53
C GLY A 15 8.82 5.70 -13.98
N GLY A 16 9.65 4.69 -14.32
CA GLY A 16 10.92 4.37 -13.69
C GLY A 16 12.00 5.47 -13.68
N GLU A 17 11.92 6.50 -14.52
CA GLU A 17 12.85 7.64 -14.50
C GLU A 17 12.71 8.51 -13.24
N TYR A 18 11.54 8.44 -12.57
CA TYR A 18 11.19 9.27 -11.41
C TYR A 18 11.11 8.47 -10.10
N GLY A 19 11.46 7.23 -10.15
CA GLY A 19 11.46 6.29 -9.05
C GLY A 19 10.65 5.04 -9.35
N MET A 20 11.22 3.88 -9.07
CA MET A 20 10.60 2.57 -9.24
C MET A 20 10.63 1.82 -7.93
N VAL A 21 9.58 1.07 -7.66
CA VAL A 21 9.52 0.06 -6.60
C VAL A 21 9.37 -1.30 -7.26
N ASN A 22 10.39 -2.15 -7.13
CA ASN A 22 10.34 -3.51 -7.63
C ASN A 22 9.33 -4.35 -6.82
N PRO A 23 8.23 -4.85 -7.40
CA PRO A 23 7.27 -5.67 -6.67
C PRO A 23 7.87 -6.98 -6.12
N LEU A 24 8.93 -7.47 -6.77
CA LEU A 24 9.64 -8.69 -6.41
C LEU A 24 10.75 -8.48 -5.38
N GLU A 25 11.01 -7.24 -4.95
CA GLU A 25 11.93 -6.97 -3.86
C GLU A 25 11.35 -7.46 -2.53
N ILE A 26 12.18 -8.20 -1.79
CA ILE A 26 11.78 -8.77 -0.50
C ILE A 26 11.94 -7.71 0.58
N ILE A 27 10.84 -7.37 1.22
CA ILE A 27 10.80 -6.45 2.34
C ILE A 27 10.83 -7.26 3.64
N MET A 28 11.76 -6.91 4.54
CA MET A 28 11.94 -7.56 5.82
C MET A 28 10.79 -7.20 6.78
N ASP A 29 9.66 -7.86 6.63
CA ASP A 29 8.52 -7.76 7.54
C ASP A 29 8.42 -9.02 8.40
N ALA A 30 9.35 -9.15 9.35
CA ALA A 30 9.39 -10.28 10.27
C ALA A 30 9.38 -9.81 11.73
N ASP A 31 8.65 -10.52 12.57
CA ASP A 31 8.65 -10.32 14.02
C ASP A 31 9.95 -10.87 14.63
N GLU A 32 10.42 -10.32 15.77
CA GLU A 32 11.62 -10.80 16.47
C GLU A 32 11.56 -12.31 16.81
N ASN A 33 10.36 -12.85 17.06
CA ASN A 33 10.17 -14.28 17.28
C ASN A 33 10.26 -15.10 16.00
N GLU A 34 9.85 -14.52 14.86
CA GLU A 34 9.95 -15.12 13.53
C GLU A 34 11.40 -15.17 13.06
N ILE A 35 12.20 -14.16 13.43
CA ILE A 35 13.65 -14.09 13.18
C ILE A 35 14.38 -15.28 13.85
N LYS A 36 13.93 -15.69 15.03
CA LYS A 36 14.57 -16.78 15.78
C LYS A 36 14.20 -18.20 15.27
N THR A 37 13.09 -18.35 14.55
CA THR A 37 12.53 -19.66 14.18
C THR A 37 12.70 -20.06 12.71
N GLY A 38 13.29 -19.24 11.90
CA GLY A 38 13.48 -19.50 10.46
C GLY A 38 13.08 -18.32 9.61
N LEU A 39 13.78 -17.23 9.74
CA LEU A 39 13.54 -15.92 9.13
C LEU A 39 13.23 -16.02 7.63
N GLY A 40 14.05 -16.77 6.88
CA GLY A 40 13.91 -16.87 5.43
C GLY A 40 12.58 -17.47 5.01
N TYR A 41 12.12 -18.51 5.70
CA TYR A 41 10.85 -19.17 5.38
C TYR A 41 9.65 -18.24 5.55
N THR A 42 9.58 -17.53 6.67
CA THR A 42 8.47 -16.62 6.97
C THR A 42 8.45 -15.43 6.02
N VAL A 43 9.60 -14.79 5.80
CA VAL A 43 9.72 -13.60 4.95
C VAL A 43 9.39 -13.94 3.50
N LEU A 44 9.92 -15.04 2.96
CA LEU A 44 9.66 -15.44 1.58
C LEU A 44 8.18 -15.81 1.38
N ASN A 45 7.56 -16.53 2.32
CA ASN A 45 6.13 -16.84 2.25
C ASN A 45 5.26 -15.57 2.29
N LYS A 46 5.56 -14.61 3.18
CA LYS A 46 4.86 -13.31 3.22
C LYS A 46 5.01 -12.55 1.90
N THR A 47 6.21 -12.60 1.31
CA THR A 47 6.45 -11.97 -0.01
C THR A 47 5.62 -12.63 -1.09
N LEU A 48 5.56 -13.96 -1.16
CA LEU A 48 4.74 -14.68 -2.14
C LEU A 48 3.24 -14.40 -1.97
N GLN A 49 2.75 -14.32 -0.73
CA GLN A 49 1.36 -13.91 -0.46
C GLN A 49 1.09 -12.47 -0.91
N SER A 50 2.03 -11.57 -0.66
CA SER A 50 1.95 -10.18 -1.10
C SER A 50 1.95 -10.06 -2.63
N LEU A 51 2.74 -10.88 -3.32
CA LEU A 51 2.74 -10.93 -4.79
C LEU A 51 1.44 -11.50 -5.37
N LYS A 52 0.84 -12.50 -4.71
CA LYS A 52 -0.52 -12.96 -5.08
C LYS A 52 -1.55 -11.84 -4.92
N ALA A 53 -1.49 -11.09 -3.83
CA ALA A 53 -2.36 -9.93 -3.61
C ALA A 53 -2.14 -8.86 -4.69
N PHE A 54 -0.89 -8.54 -5.01
CA PHE A 54 -0.52 -7.64 -6.11
C PHE A 54 -1.15 -8.08 -7.44
N MET A 55 -1.05 -9.37 -7.78
CA MET A 55 -1.66 -9.92 -9.00
C MET A 55 -3.19 -9.83 -8.99
N LYS A 56 -3.84 -10.02 -7.84
CA LYS A 56 -5.30 -9.83 -7.71
C LYS A 56 -5.71 -8.36 -7.85
N TYR A 57 -4.89 -7.41 -7.43
CA TYR A 57 -5.13 -5.99 -7.70
C TYR A 57 -5.04 -5.66 -9.18
N TYR A 58 -4.01 -6.21 -9.84
CA TYR A 58 -3.80 -6.01 -11.27
C TYR A 58 -4.85 -6.72 -12.14
N ALA A 59 -5.20 -7.95 -11.80
CA ALA A 59 -6.15 -8.78 -12.52
C ALA A 59 -7.14 -9.43 -11.54
N PRO A 60 -8.23 -8.74 -11.14
CA PRO A 60 -9.18 -9.23 -10.13
C PRO A 60 -9.85 -10.55 -10.50
N ASP A 61 -9.93 -10.86 -11.78
CA ASP A 61 -10.50 -12.07 -12.37
C ASP A 61 -9.51 -13.23 -12.53
N ILE A 62 -8.28 -13.09 -12.03
CA ILE A 62 -7.25 -14.13 -12.13
C ILE A 62 -7.66 -15.37 -11.36
N GLU A 63 -7.59 -16.54 -12.01
CA GLU A 63 -7.99 -17.81 -11.42
C GLU A 63 -6.96 -18.31 -10.41
N ASP A 64 -7.42 -19.10 -9.43
CA ASP A 64 -6.57 -19.58 -8.33
C ASP A 64 -5.47 -20.55 -8.80
N ASP A 65 -5.70 -21.33 -9.85
CA ASP A 65 -4.68 -22.20 -10.46
C ASP A 65 -3.55 -21.37 -11.10
N VAL A 66 -3.88 -20.27 -11.79
CA VAL A 66 -2.88 -19.34 -12.36
C VAL A 66 -2.09 -18.66 -11.24
N LEU A 67 -2.73 -18.24 -10.13
CA LEU A 67 -2.04 -17.66 -8.99
C LEU A 67 -1.13 -18.64 -8.26
N THR A 68 -1.53 -19.90 -8.21
CA THR A 68 -0.70 -20.96 -7.62
C THR A 68 0.54 -21.16 -8.46
N LEU A 69 0.37 -21.34 -9.77
CA LEU A 69 1.48 -21.48 -10.71
C LEU A 69 2.39 -20.25 -10.73
N PHE A 70 1.83 -19.04 -10.66
CA PHE A 70 2.60 -17.79 -10.51
C PHE A 70 3.53 -17.85 -9.29
N SER A 71 3.03 -18.28 -8.12
CA SER A 71 3.86 -18.44 -6.93
C SER A 71 5.01 -19.43 -7.12
N GLU A 72 4.78 -20.55 -7.78
CA GLU A 72 5.80 -21.56 -8.05
C GLU A 72 6.87 -21.00 -9.01
N VAL A 73 6.45 -20.32 -10.07
CA VAL A 73 7.37 -19.69 -11.04
C VAL A 73 8.20 -18.61 -10.37
N VAL A 74 7.61 -17.79 -9.49
CA VAL A 74 8.34 -16.78 -8.72
C VAL A 74 9.37 -17.44 -7.79
N GLN A 75 9.04 -18.54 -7.11
CA GLN A 75 9.99 -19.29 -6.28
C GLN A 75 11.16 -19.81 -7.10
N ASP A 76 10.87 -20.43 -8.26
CA ASP A 76 11.92 -20.91 -9.17
C ASP A 76 12.80 -19.75 -9.68
N THR A 77 12.20 -18.60 -9.93
CA THR A 77 12.94 -17.39 -10.32
C THR A 77 13.84 -16.94 -9.20
N TYR A 78 13.34 -16.83 -7.96
CA TYR A 78 14.16 -16.49 -6.79
C TYR A 78 15.31 -17.48 -6.60
N ALA A 79 15.06 -18.80 -6.73
CA ALA A 79 16.10 -19.81 -6.60
C ALA A 79 17.25 -19.62 -7.63
N ARG A 80 16.95 -19.18 -8.86
CA ARG A 80 17.97 -18.84 -9.88
C ARG A 80 18.82 -17.64 -9.48
N PHE A 81 18.32 -16.75 -8.64
CA PHE A 81 19.05 -15.62 -8.05
C PHE A 81 19.71 -15.96 -6.71
N GLY A 82 19.72 -17.24 -6.32
CA GLY A 82 20.29 -17.68 -5.04
C GLY A 82 19.43 -17.34 -3.82
N ILE A 83 18.19 -16.95 -4.05
CA ILE A 83 17.21 -16.59 -3.00
C ILE A 83 16.38 -17.83 -2.67
N THR A 84 16.50 -18.30 -1.43
CA THR A 84 15.82 -19.50 -0.92
C THR A 84 15.18 -19.24 0.44
N PHE A 85 14.44 -20.20 0.94
CA PHE A 85 13.84 -20.12 2.28
C PHE A 85 14.86 -20.05 3.43
N THR A 86 16.13 -20.31 3.17
CA THR A 86 17.22 -20.24 4.15
C THR A 86 18.10 -19.01 3.97
N SER A 87 17.80 -18.14 3.01
CA SER A 87 18.59 -16.93 2.72
C SER A 87 18.48 -15.91 3.84
N ASP A 88 19.59 -15.22 4.11
CA ASP A 88 19.62 -14.02 4.94
C ASP A 88 19.40 -12.78 4.06
N PHE A 89 18.17 -12.28 4.07
CA PHE A 89 17.78 -11.15 3.21
C PHE A 89 18.40 -9.82 3.61
N THR A 90 19.03 -9.70 4.79
CA THR A 90 19.73 -8.48 5.21
C THR A 90 21.00 -8.22 4.39
N GLN A 91 21.48 -9.24 3.68
CA GLN A 91 22.69 -9.18 2.84
C GLN A 91 22.38 -8.80 1.39
N PHE A 92 21.10 -8.73 1.01
CA PHE A 92 20.71 -8.42 -0.37
C PHE A 92 20.50 -6.91 -0.57
N THR A 93 20.95 -6.43 -1.71
CA THR A 93 20.68 -5.07 -2.19
C THR A 93 19.57 -5.10 -3.22
N SER A 94 18.88 -3.99 -3.46
CA SER A 94 17.70 -3.91 -4.33
C SER A 94 17.94 -4.43 -5.75
N ASN A 95 19.14 -4.30 -6.29
CA ASN A 95 19.52 -4.78 -7.63
C ASN A 95 19.86 -6.29 -7.71
N GLN A 96 19.85 -6.99 -6.59
CA GLN A 96 20.03 -8.45 -6.55
C GLN A 96 18.73 -9.22 -6.57
N PHE A 97 17.58 -8.55 -6.46
CA PHE A 97 16.27 -9.19 -6.60
C PHE A 97 15.87 -9.29 -8.07
N PRO A 98 15.19 -10.37 -8.49
CA PRO A 98 14.66 -10.49 -9.84
C PRO A 98 13.63 -9.42 -10.15
N THR A 99 13.40 -9.20 -11.43
CA THR A 99 12.36 -8.34 -11.98
C THR A 99 11.26 -9.16 -12.67
N PHE A 100 10.19 -8.53 -13.13
CA PHE A 100 9.18 -9.23 -13.93
C PHE A 100 9.74 -9.78 -15.25
N SER A 101 10.80 -9.18 -15.81
CA SER A 101 11.51 -9.77 -16.97
C SER A 101 12.08 -11.15 -16.64
N ASP A 102 12.64 -11.34 -15.46
CA ASP A 102 13.22 -12.62 -15.04
C ASP A 102 12.14 -13.67 -14.81
N VAL A 103 11.00 -13.27 -14.23
CA VAL A 103 9.83 -14.14 -14.07
C VAL A 103 9.27 -14.54 -15.44
N TYR A 104 9.15 -13.59 -16.38
CA TYR A 104 8.68 -13.85 -17.72
C TYR A 104 9.59 -14.80 -18.50
N VAL A 105 10.91 -14.64 -18.36
CA VAL A 105 11.91 -15.59 -18.92
C VAL A 105 11.72 -16.99 -18.32
N THR A 106 11.45 -17.10 -17.03
CA THR A 106 11.21 -18.41 -16.39
C THR A 106 9.95 -19.08 -16.96
N VAL A 107 8.84 -18.31 -17.12
CA VAL A 107 7.59 -18.83 -17.71
C VAL A 107 7.82 -19.30 -19.16
N THR A 108 8.42 -18.46 -20.00
CA THR A 108 8.65 -18.79 -21.42
C THR A 108 9.60 -19.97 -21.60
N SER A 109 10.60 -20.10 -20.74
CA SER A 109 11.51 -21.27 -20.73
C SER A 109 10.78 -22.55 -20.38
N LYS A 110 9.92 -22.53 -19.36
CA LYS A 110 9.08 -23.67 -18.97
C LYS A 110 8.11 -24.05 -20.11
N LEU A 111 7.42 -23.07 -20.72
CA LEU A 111 6.53 -23.31 -21.86
C LEU A 111 7.25 -23.95 -23.04
N THR A 112 8.49 -23.53 -23.32
CA THR A 112 9.28 -24.09 -24.42
C THR A 112 9.64 -25.57 -24.15
N SER A 113 9.82 -25.96 -22.90
CA SER A 113 10.12 -27.35 -22.50
C SER A 113 8.89 -28.27 -22.46
N MET A 114 7.69 -27.70 -22.39
CA MET A 114 6.42 -28.43 -22.36
C MET A 114 5.99 -28.76 -23.80
N THR A 115 6.27 -29.97 -24.29
CA THR A 115 5.94 -30.39 -25.66
C THR A 115 4.49 -30.88 -25.81
N GLU A 116 3.89 -31.39 -24.75
CA GLU A 116 2.53 -31.95 -24.73
C GLU A 116 1.50 -30.90 -24.29
N LYS A 117 0.30 -30.98 -24.84
CA LYS A 117 -0.85 -30.19 -24.37
C LYS A 117 -1.42 -30.83 -23.11
N THR A 118 -0.98 -30.33 -21.97
CA THR A 118 -1.46 -30.72 -20.66
C THR A 118 -2.25 -29.57 -20.02
N HIS A 119 -3.02 -29.85 -19.00
CA HIS A 119 -3.70 -28.82 -18.21
C HIS A 119 -2.69 -27.80 -17.65
N GLU A 120 -1.56 -28.25 -17.15
CA GLU A 120 -0.49 -27.38 -16.64
C GLU A 120 0.05 -26.42 -17.70
N ARG A 121 0.20 -26.89 -18.95
CA ARG A 121 0.59 -26.05 -20.06
C ARG A 121 -0.47 -24.95 -20.34
N ASP A 122 -1.76 -25.31 -20.33
CA ASP A 122 -2.84 -24.34 -20.56
C ASP A 122 -2.85 -23.25 -19.47
N VAL A 123 -2.60 -23.62 -18.19
CA VAL A 123 -2.45 -22.68 -17.07
C VAL A 123 -1.22 -21.79 -17.26
N MET A 124 -0.09 -22.37 -17.70
CA MET A 124 1.14 -21.63 -17.94
C MET A 124 0.98 -20.62 -19.12
N GLU A 125 0.25 -20.98 -20.18
CA GLU A 125 -0.08 -20.06 -21.28
C GLU A 125 -0.95 -18.90 -20.81
N ARG A 126 -1.92 -19.15 -19.93
CA ARG A 126 -2.74 -18.08 -19.29
C ARG A 126 -1.88 -17.19 -18.41
N LEU A 127 -0.96 -17.75 -17.63
CA LEU A 127 -0.02 -16.99 -16.81
C LEU A 127 0.88 -16.10 -17.67
N GLU A 128 1.41 -16.64 -18.77
CA GLU A 128 2.23 -15.88 -19.72
C GLU A 128 1.47 -14.66 -20.25
N LEU A 129 0.20 -14.84 -20.66
CA LEU A 129 -0.66 -13.76 -21.16
C LEU A 129 -0.88 -12.67 -20.07
N LYS A 130 -1.05 -13.04 -18.80
CA LYS A 130 -1.21 -12.08 -17.70
C LYS A 130 0.09 -11.34 -17.34
N LEU A 131 1.26 -11.97 -17.57
CA LEU A 131 2.57 -11.36 -17.28
C LEU A 131 3.14 -10.53 -18.44
N ARG A 132 2.73 -10.79 -19.66
CA ARG A 132 3.24 -10.13 -20.86
C ARG A 132 3.18 -8.59 -20.78
N PRO A 133 2.12 -7.96 -20.26
CA PRO A 133 2.06 -6.51 -20.10
C PRO A 133 3.18 -5.93 -19.23
N PHE A 134 3.63 -6.65 -18.19
CA PHE A 134 4.68 -6.17 -17.30
C PHE A 134 6.05 -5.99 -17.97
N VAL A 135 6.28 -6.75 -19.06
CA VAL A 135 7.53 -6.66 -19.85
C VAL A 135 7.36 -5.84 -21.13
N ARG A 136 6.20 -5.26 -21.34
CA ARG A 136 5.86 -4.41 -22.48
C ARG A 136 5.35 -3.06 -22.04
N GLU A 137 4.03 -2.83 -22.13
CA GLU A 137 3.40 -1.53 -21.89
C GLU A 137 3.47 -1.05 -20.43
N LEU A 138 3.55 -1.96 -19.45
CA LEU A 138 3.63 -1.63 -18.03
C LEU A 138 5.05 -1.71 -17.46
N GLN A 139 6.05 -1.93 -18.30
CA GLN A 139 7.44 -2.09 -17.85
C GLN A 139 7.95 -0.89 -17.02
N TYR A 140 7.54 0.31 -17.38
CA TYR A 140 7.96 1.53 -16.70
C TYR A 140 7.39 1.70 -15.26
N TYR A 141 6.34 0.93 -14.93
CA TYR A 141 5.73 0.97 -13.61
C TYR A 141 6.18 -0.16 -12.68
N PHE A 142 6.49 -1.34 -13.25
CA PHE A 142 6.64 -2.56 -12.46
C PHE A 142 7.89 -3.39 -12.76
N ASN A 143 8.60 -3.11 -13.85
CA ASN A 143 9.67 -3.97 -14.33
C ASN A 143 11.03 -3.28 -14.26
N GLY A 144 11.61 -3.25 -13.08
CA GLY A 144 12.92 -2.68 -12.81
C GLY A 144 13.28 -2.84 -11.35
N HIS A 145 14.54 -2.59 -11.01
CA HIS A 145 14.99 -2.58 -9.62
C HIS A 145 14.51 -1.31 -8.92
N THR A 146 14.32 -1.40 -7.61
CA THR A 146 13.96 -0.23 -6.80
C THR A 146 15.06 0.81 -6.91
N SER A 147 14.67 2.03 -7.30
CA SER A 147 15.58 3.15 -7.54
C SER A 147 15.33 4.35 -6.62
N ILE A 148 14.51 4.15 -5.58
CA ILE A 148 14.15 5.18 -4.63
C ILE A 148 15.28 5.39 -3.64
N ASN A 149 15.72 6.65 -3.46
CA ASN A 149 16.63 7.01 -2.39
C ASN A 149 15.91 6.95 -1.03
N THR A 150 16.29 6.00 -0.20
CA THR A 150 15.70 5.77 1.13
C THR A 150 16.40 6.51 2.27
N ASP A 151 17.44 7.29 1.96
CA ASP A 151 18.19 8.06 2.96
C ASP A 151 17.49 9.38 3.33
N SER A 152 16.50 9.79 2.56
CA SER A 152 15.71 10.99 2.84
C SER A 152 14.78 10.77 4.04
N ASP A 153 14.79 11.71 4.98
CA ASP A 153 13.92 11.68 6.15
C ASP A 153 12.47 12.06 5.84
N PHE A 154 12.21 12.60 4.65
CA PHE A 154 10.87 12.98 4.21
C PHE A 154 10.64 12.55 2.76
N LEU A 155 9.91 11.43 2.59
CA LEU A 155 9.55 10.87 1.29
C LEU A 155 8.07 11.10 0.99
N VAL A 156 7.77 11.59 -0.20
CA VAL A 156 6.40 11.76 -0.70
C VAL A 156 6.24 10.96 -1.98
N PHE A 157 5.32 10.02 -1.98
CA PHE A 157 4.90 9.27 -3.17
C PHE A 157 3.73 10.01 -3.82
N ASN A 158 4.00 10.70 -4.94
CA ASN A 158 2.97 11.42 -5.67
C ASN A 158 2.23 10.47 -6.61
N ILE A 159 0.94 10.27 -6.31
CA ILE A 159 0.05 9.39 -7.06
C ILE A 159 -0.92 10.14 -7.99
N LYS A 160 -0.83 11.47 -8.06
CA LYS A 160 -1.82 12.31 -8.75
C LYS A 160 -2.05 11.89 -10.21
N GLU A 161 -1.00 11.62 -10.95
CA GLU A 161 -1.13 11.22 -12.36
C GLU A 161 -1.73 9.81 -12.52
N LEU A 162 -1.56 8.94 -11.52
CA LEU A 162 -2.15 7.60 -11.49
C LEU A 162 -3.67 7.60 -11.33
N MET A 163 -4.24 8.66 -10.76
CA MET A 163 -5.69 8.76 -10.58
C MET A 163 -6.44 8.72 -11.92
N ASN A 164 -5.78 9.07 -13.02
CA ASN A 164 -6.33 9.02 -14.38
C ASN A 164 -6.03 7.71 -15.13
N SER A 165 -5.26 6.79 -14.54
CA SER A 165 -4.94 5.50 -15.16
C SER A 165 -6.05 4.47 -14.92
N ASP A 166 -5.93 3.31 -15.60
CA ASP A 166 -6.79 2.15 -15.34
C ASP A 166 -6.82 1.80 -13.85
N ALA A 167 -8.00 1.50 -13.31
CA ALA A 167 -8.22 1.26 -11.89
C ALA A 167 -7.37 0.11 -11.34
N ASN A 168 -7.20 -0.96 -12.13
CA ASN A 168 -6.45 -2.14 -11.70
C ASN A 168 -4.94 -1.85 -11.64
N ILE A 169 -4.41 -1.13 -12.63
CA ILE A 169 -3.01 -0.69 -12.66
C ILE A 169 -2.74 0.22 -11.46
N ARG A 170 -3.61 1.21 -11.26
CA ARG A 170 -3.53 2.13 -10.12
C ARG A 170 -3.52 1.40 -8.79
N ASN A 171 -4.46 0.48 -8.57
CA ASN A 171 -4.58 -0.27 -7.32
C ASN A 171 -3.35 -1.15 -7.07
N ALA A 172 -2.85 -1.84 -8.10
CA ALA A 172 -1.64 -2.66 -8.01
C ALA A 172 -0.41 -1.81 -7.64
N LEU A 173 -0.25 -0.63 -8.26
CA LEU A 173 0.87 0.26 -7.99
C LEU A 173 0.77 0.87 -6.59
N LEU A 174 -0.42 1.31 -6.17
CA LEU A 174 -0.65 1.83 -4.82
C LEU A 174 -0.35 0.78 -3.75
N PHE A 175 -0.81 -0.45 -3.96
CA PHE A 175 -0.49 -1.55 -3.04
C PHE A 175 1.02 -1.80 -2.95
N ASN A 176 1.72 -1.84 -4.08
CA ASN A 176 3.16 -2.04 -4.12
C ASN A 176 3.92 -0.94 -3.38
N VAL A 177 3.57 0.31 -3.63
CA VAL A 177 4.21 1.47 -3.00
C VAL A 177 3.90 1.54 -1.51
N LEU A 178 2.66 1.25 -1.11
CA LEU A 178 2.29 1.25 0.31
C LEU A 178 3.01 0.14 1.08
N LYS A 179 3.15 -1.06 0.47
CA LYS A 179 3.97 -2.14 1.02
C LYS A 179 5.42 -1.70 1.20
N PHE A 180 5.99 -1.02 0.20
CA PHE A 180 7.36 -0.50 0.27
C PHE A 180 7.50 0.58 1.37
N ALA A 181 6.61 1.57 1.39
CA ALA A 181 6.61 2.62 2.41
C ALA A 181 6.46 2.05 3.83
N TRP A 182 5.61 1.03 4.00
CA TRP A 182 5.51 0.30 5.25
C TRP A 182 6.82 -0.39 5.62
N GLY A 183 7.49 -1.01 4.65
CA GLY A 183 8.82 -1.62 4.85
C GLY A 183 9.84 -0.66 5.43
N LEU A 184 9.84 0.61 4.99
CA LEU A 184 10.72 1.66 5.54
C LEU A 184 10.38 1.99 7.01
N CYS A 185 9.13 1.78 7.42
CA CYS A 185 8.67 2.02 8.79
C CYS A 185 9.06 0.88 9.77
N LEU A 186 9.52 -0.25 9.27
CA LEU A 186 9.83 -1.43 10.10
C LEU A 186 11.21 -1.36 10.79
N ASN A 187 11.97 -0.28 10.62
CA ASN A 187 13.23 -0.08 11.29
C ASN A 187 13.01 0.32 12.77
N PRO A 188 13.30 -0.56 13.75
CA PRO A 188 13.03 -0.30 15.17
C PRO A 188 13.90 0.83 15.77
N ASN A 189 14.97 1.23 15.07
CA ASN A 189 15.88 2.28 15.50
C ASN A 189 15.48 3.68 15.01
N LYS A 190 14.40 3.79 14.24
CA LYS A 190 13.86 5.06 13.72
C LYS A 190 12.44 5.28 14.24
N ASN A 191 12.12 6.52 14.60
CA ASN A 191 10.73 6.95 14.77
C ASN A 191 10.23 7.42 13.41
N THR A 192 9.14 6.83 12.92
CA THR A 192 8.61 7.12 11.59
C THR A 192 7.14 7.53 11.66
N VAL A 193 6.67 8.22 10.63
CA VAL A 193 5.26 8.52 10.44
C VAL A 193 4.87 8.12 9.02
N LEU A 194 3.88 7.25 8.90
CA LEU A 194 3.27 6.89 7.62
C LEU A 194 1.95 7.63 7.46
N SER A 195 1.90 8.59 6.55
CA SER A 195 0.68 9.32 6.19
C SER A 195 0.11 8.75 4.89
N VAL A 196 -1.16 8.35 4.92
CA VAL A 196 -1.90 7.85 3.76
C VAL A 196 -3.05 8.81 3.50
N ASP A 197 -2.86 9.66 2.50
CA ASP A 197 -3.91 10.56 2.02
C ASP A 197 -4.81 9.84 1.02
N GLU A 198 -6.07 10.28 0.93
CA GLU A 198 -7.11 9.66 0.08
C GLU A 198 -7.21 8.13 0.27
N ALA A 199 -7.17 7.69 1.53
CA ALA A 199 -7.15 6.27 1.89
C ALA A 199 -8.31 5.46 1.25
N HIS A 200 -9.41 6.13 0.91
CA HIS A 200 -10.54 5.52 0.21
C HIS A 200 -10.15 4.89 -1.14
N VAL A 201 -9.09 5.36 -1.80
CA VAL A 201 -8.60 4.77 -3.07
C VAL A 201 -8.14 3.33 -2.86
N LEU A 202 -7.58 3.02 -1.69
CA LEU A 202 -7.17 1.66 -1.32
C LEU A 202 -8.36 0.75 -0.95
N LEU A 203 -9.47 1.37 -0.54
CA LEU A 203 -10.68 0.68 -0.12
C LEU A 203 -11.72 0.58 -1.24
N GLY A 204 -11.53 1.35 -2.33
CA GLY A 204 -12.47 1.45 -3.44
C GLY A 204 -12.76 0.11 -4.11
N ALA A 205 -13.96 0.01 -4.69
CA ALA A 205 -14.45 -1.17 -5.42
C ALA A 205 -14.46 -2.49 -4.62
N LYS A 206 -14.72 -2.43 -3.30
CA LYS A 206 -14.76 -3.60 -2.40
C LYS A 206 -13.39 -4.28 -2.27
N ASN A 207 -12.34 -3.49 -2.21
CA ASN A 207 -10.97 -3.97 -2.11
C ASN A 207 -10.65 -4.40 -0.67
N GLU A 208 -11.06 -5.61 -0.30
CA GLU A 208 -10.84 -6.18 1.03
C GLU A 208 -9.35 -6.25 1.40
N LEU A 209 -8.47 -6.55 0.43
CA LEU A 209 -7.04 -6.67 0.66
C LEU A 209 -6.40 -5.33 1.11
N GLY A 210 -6.85 -4.20 0.53
CA GLY A 210 -6.37 -2.87 0.95
C GLY A 210 -6.81 -2.50 2.35
N ALA A 211 -8.07 -2.79 2.67
CA ALA A 211 -8.61 -2.59 4.01
C ALA A 211 -7.89 -3.47 5.04
N GLU A 212 -7.66 -4.74 4.73
CA GLU A 212 -6.89 -5.66 5.58
C GLU A 212 -5.47 -5.14 5.80
N PHE A 213 -4.78 -4.72 4.73
CA PHE A 213 -3.43 -4.18 4.83
C PHE A 213 -3.37 -2.94 5.74
N LEU A 214 -4.25 -1.95 5.54
CA LEU A 214 -4.32 -0.77 6.40
C LEU A 214 -4.64 -1.13 7.86
N ALA A 215 -5.54 -2.07 8.09
CA ALA A 215 -5.85 -2.56 9.43
C ALA A 215 -4.65 -3.27 10.09
N GLN A 216 -3.85 -4.01 9.32
CA GLN A 216 -2.61 -4.62 9.82
C GLN A 216 -1.56 -3.57 10.16
N VAL A 217 -1.36 -2.56 9.29
CA VAL A 217 -0.46 -1.43 9.54
C VAL A 217 -0.83 -0.73 10.85
N GLN A 218 -2.11 -0.39 11.04
CA GLN A 218 -2.58 0.27 12.26
C GLN A 218 -2.32 -0.55 13.53
N ARG A 219 -2.58 -1.85 13.49
CA ARG A 219 -2.33 -2.74 14.66
C ARG A 219 -0.85 -2.88 14.99
N ARG A 220 0.03 -2.83 14.00
CA ARG A 220 1.46 -3.15 14.13
C ARG A 220 2.33 -1.90 14.30
N ALA A 221 1.88 -0.72 13.85
CA ALA A 221 2.66 0.50 13.81
C ALA A 221 3.33 0.84 15.15
N ARG A 222 2.58 0.73 16.26
CA ARG A 222 3.08 1.01 17.61
C ARG A 222 4.30 0.15 17.99
N LYS A 223 4.37 -1.09 17.52
CA LYS A 223 5.49 -2.01 17.81
C LYS A 223 6.80 -1.53 17.17
N TYR A 224 6.70 -0.80 16.05
CA TYR A 224 7.85 -0.32 15.30
C TYR A 224 8.11 1.19 15.49
N ASN A 225 7.61 1.78 16.57
CA ASN A 225 7.71 3.22 16.84
C ASN A 225 7.21 4.08 15.67
N THR A 226 6.20 3.59 14.95
CA THR A 226 5.60 4.26 13.80
C THR A 226 4.27 4.90 14.18
N GLY A 227 4.13 6.20 13.92
CA GLY A 227 2.84 6.87 13.89
C GLY A 227 2.16 6.63 12.53
N THR A 228 0.84 6.53 12.53
CA THR A 228 0.06 6.43 11.28
C THR A 228 -0.97 7.54 11.23
N ILE A 229 -1.09 8.17 10.05
CA ILE A 229 -2.11 9.18 9.76
C ILE A 229 -2.89 8.69 8.55
N ILE A 230 -4.17 8.39 8.73
CA ILE A 230 -5.05 7.95 7.64
C ILE A 230 -6.06 9.07 7.40
N ILE A 231 -6.07 9.61 6.17
CA ILE A 231 -6.91 10.73 5.77
C ILE A 231 -7.90 10.24 4.72
N THR A 232 -9.17 10.55 4.92
CA THR A 232 -10.23 10.23 3.96
C THR A 232 -11.31 11.31 3.95
N GLN A 233 -11.90 11.52 2.79
CA GLN A 233 -13.08 12.36 2.62
C GLN A 233 -14.37 11.51 2.53
N GLN A 234 -14.26 10.19 2.47
CA GLN A 234 -15.36 9.25 2.23
C GLN A 234 -15.44 8.17 3.31
N PRO A 235 -16.06 8.45 4.47
CA PRO A 235 -16.28 7.43 5.51
C PRO A 235 -17.07 6.21 5.02
N SER A 236 -17.92 6.38 3.99
CA SER A 236 -18.72 5.31 3.38
C SER A 236 -17.88 4.10 2.91
N ASP A 237 -16.64 4.33 2.46
CA ASP A 237 -15.80 3.25 1.96
C ASP A 237 -15.31 2.31 3.08
N PHE A 238 -15.21 2.84 4.32
CA PHE A 238 -14.86 2.05 5.50
C PHE A 238 -16.01 1.22 6.06
N VAL A 239 -17.26 1.53 5.68
CA VAL A 239 -18.46 0.80 6.12
C VAL A 239 -19.09 -0.04 5.00
N ALA A 240 -18.47 -0.10 3.82
CA ALA A 240 -18.94 -0.90 2.70
C ALA A 240 -18.99 -2.41 3.05
N ASP A 241 -19.88 -3.14 2.38
CA ASP A 241 -19.99 -4.59 2.53
C ASP A 241 -18.66 -5.29 2.25
N GLY A 242 -18.25 -6.18 3.16
CA GLY A 242 -16.95 -6.87 3.14
C GLY A 242 -15.80 -6.07 3.75
N ILE A 243 -15.90 -4.74 3.84
CA ILE A 243 -14.85 -3.86 4.37
C ILE A 243 -15.06 -3.49 5.84
N LEU A 244 -16.29 -3.47 6.32
CA LEU A 244 -16.67 -2.94 7.64
C LEU A 244 -15.82 -3.49 8.80
N MET A 245 -15.48 -4.77 8.78
CA MET A 245 -14.66 -5.38 9.84
C MET A 245 -13.25 -4.76 9.89
N HIS A 246 -12.64 -4.55 8.73
CA HIS A 246 -11.32 -3.92 8.60
C HIS A 246 -11.41 -2.42 8.89
N GLY A 247 -12.47 -1.75 8.40
CA GLY A 247 -12.75 -0.35 8.70
C GLY A 247 -12.83 -0.10 10.20
N LYS A 248 -13.65 -0.87 10.92
CA LYS A 248 -13.72 -0.81 12.38
C LYS A 248 -12.35 -1.05 13.03
N ALA A 249 -11.59 -2.04 12.57
CA ALA A 249 -10.27 -2.30 13.13
C ALA A 249 -9.29 -1.14 12.92
N ILE A 250 -9.37 -0.39 11.82
CA ILE A 250 -8.59 0.83 11.58
C ILE A 250 -8.97 1.90 12.60
N PHE A 251 -10.26 2.15 12.77
CA PHE A 251 -10.74 3.15 13.72
C PHE A 251 -10.46 2.76 15.17
N ASP A 252 -10.76 1.54 15.59
CA ASP A 252 -10.54 1.06 16.97
C ASP A 252 -9.07 1.12 17.40
N ASN A 253 -8.13 1.01 16.46
CA ASN A 253 -6.69 1.13 16.73
C ASN A 253 -6.15 2.57 16.59
N SER A 254 -7.00 3.54 16.23
CA SER A 254 -6.64 4.95 16.16
C SER A 254 -6.80 5.62 17.53
N SER A 255 -5.76 6.34 17.97
CA SER A 255 -5.77 7.04 19.26
C SER A 255 -6.45 8.40 19.19
N TYR A 256 -6.51 8.99 17.99
CA TYR A 256 -7.03 10.32 17.76
C TYR A 256 -7.93 10.33 16.51
N TYR A 257 -8.98 11.14 16.56
CA TYR A 257 -9.79 11.48 15.39
C TYR A 257 -9.85 12.99 15.25
N LEU A 258 -9.70 13.47 14.04
CA LEU A 258 -9.95 14.83 13.65
C LEU A 258 -11.07 14.82 12.59
N VAL A 259 -12.29 15.15 13.01
CA VAL A 259 -13.47 15.10 12.16
C VAL A 259 -13.83 16.51 11.74
N MET A 260 -13.56 16.83 10.50
CA MET A 260 -13.93 18.12 9.88
C MET A 260 -15.39 18.11 9.41
N GLY A 261 -15.85 19.20 8.80
CA GLY A 261 -17.23 19.33 8.31
C GLY A 261 -17.59 18.22 7.30
N LEU A 262 -18.71 17.53 7.54
CA LEU A 262 -19.20 16.45 6.70
C LEU A 262 -20.68 16.65 6.33
N LYS A 263 -21.07 16.11 5.18
CA LYS A 263 -22.47 16.04 4.77
C LYS A 263 -23.22 15.01 5.62
N LYS A 264 -24.55 15.16 5.70
CA LYS A 264 -25.44 14.32 6.54
C LYS A 264 -25.16 12.82 6.40
N GLN A 265 -25.10 12.28 5.19
CA GLN A 265 -24.89 10.85 4.97
C GLN A 265 -23.51 10.40 5.50
N ALA A 266 -22.45 11.16 5.24
CA ALA A 266 -21.12 10.84 5.73
C ALA A 266 -21.01 10.86 7.27
N VAL A 267 -21.81 11.68 7.95
CA VAL A 267 -21.92 11.65 9.42
C VAL A 267 -22.58 10.37 9.91
N GLU A 268 -23.61 9.89 9.23
CA GLU A 268 -24.25 8.60 9.58
C GLU A 268 -23.30 7.42 9.34
N ASP A 269 -22.57 7.41 8.21
CA ASP A 269 -21.56 6.39 7.91
C ASP A 269 -20.43 6.40 8.97
N LEU A 270 -19.93 7.59 9.33
CA LEU A 270 -18.93 7.74 10.39
C LEU A 270 -19.44 7.24 11.76
N SER A 271 -20.71 7.41 12.03
CA SER A 271 -21.36 6.95 13.28
C SER A 271 -21.39 5.43 13.42
N MET A 272 -21.14 4.67 12.36
CA MET A 272 -20.96 3.22 12.41
C MET A 272 -19.55 2.81 12.86
N LEU A 273 -18.60 3.75 12.78
CA LEU A 273 -17.17 3.54 13.04
C LEU A 273 -16.74 4.13 14.40
N ILE A 274 -17.29 5.27 14.79
CA ILE A 274 -17.04 5.94 16.05
C ILE A 274 -18.36 6.33 16.72
N ASP A 275 -18.40 6.29 18.03
CA ASP A 275 -19.56 6.73 18.80
C ASP A 275 -19.66 8.27 18.79
N LEU A 276 -20.73 8.81 18.20
CA LEU A 276 -21.02 10.24 18.13
C LEU A 276 -22.38 10.52 18.77
N ASN A 277 -22.41 11.47 19.72
CA ASN A 277 -23.68 11.94 20.26
C ASN A 277 -24.38 12.92 19.28
N ASP A 278 -25.68 13.19 19.54
CA ASP A 278 -26.49 14.01 18.62
C ASP A 278 -25.96 15.44 18.46
N ASN A 279 -25.40 16.04 19.51
CA ASN A 279 -24.82 17.38 19.43
C ASN A 279 -23.57 17.38 18.55
N GLU A 280 -22.72 16.35 18.63
CA GLU A 280 -21.55 16.20 17.81
C GLU A 280 -21.92 15.99 16.33
N LYS A 281 -22.91 15.14 16.05
CA LYS A 281 -23.45 14.93 14.70
C LYS A 281 -23.96 16.23 14.08
N GLU A 282 -24.71 17.03 14.84
CA GLU A 282 -25.22 18.30 14.37
C GLU A 282 -24.11 19.36 14.24
N GLY A 283 -23.12 19.34 15.12
CA GLY A 283 -21.94 20.20 15.02
C GLY A 283 -21.15 19.93 13.75
N ILE A 284 -20.78 18.67 13.49
CA ILE A 284 -20.02 18.25 12.30
C ILE A 284 -20.69 18.67 10.99
N LYS A 285 -22.04 18.59 10.92
CA LYS A 285 -22.80 19.02 9.73
C LYS A 285 -22.73 20.53 9.47
N ARG A 286 -22.41 21.34 10.50
CA ARG A 286 -22.37 22.81 10.45
C ARG A 286 -20.96 23.39 10.43
N PHE A 287 -19.92 22.57 10.63
CA PHE A 287 -18.55 23.03 10.66
C PHE A 287 -18.17 23.76 9.38
N SER A 288 -17.60 24.94 9.56
CA SER A 288 -16.96 25.72 8.52
C SER A 288 -15.53 25.25 8.29
N GLN A 289 -14.85 25.82 7.30
CA GLN A 289 -13.43 25.54 7.05
C GLN A 289 -12.59 25.84 8.30
N GLY A 290 -11.75 24.88 8.69
CA GLY A 290 -10.89 24.96 9.87
C GLY A 290 -11.55 24.45 11.15
N GLU A 291 -12.87 24.34 11.22
CA GLU A 291 -13.56 23.79 12.37
C GLU A 291 -13.56 22.25 12.34
N ALA A 292 -13.31 21.64 13.48
CA ALA A 292 -13.29 20.19 13.62
C ALA A 292 -13.67 19.71 15.03
N LEU A 293 -14.19 18.48 15.11
CA LEU A 293 -14.26 17.73 16.35
C LEU A 293 -12.95 16.94 16.52
N PHE A 294 -12.22 17.25 17.57
CA PHE A 294 -11.04 16.48 17.99
C PHE A 294 -11.42 15.52 19.11
N VAL A 295 -11.13 14.23 18.88
CA VAL A 295 -11.38 13.14 19.83
C VAL A 295 -10.05 12.50 20.21
N CYS A 296 -9.79 12.42 21.53
CA CYS A 296 -8.60 11.78 22.09
C CYS A 296 -9.03 10.95 23.31
N GLY A 297 -9.19 9.64 23.12
CA GLY A 297 -9.79 8.77 24.13
C GLY A 297 -11.17 9.27 24.55
N ASN A 298 -11.36 9.58 25.84
CA ASN A 298 -12.63 10.10 26.37
C ASN A 298 -12.76 11.64 26.24
N ARG A 299 -11.73 12.33 25.76
CA ARG A 299 -11.78 13.79 25.60
C ARG A 299 -12.29 14.13 24.21
N ARG A 300 -13.28 15.00 24.15
CA ARG A 300 -13.92 15.47 22.92
C ARG A 300 -14.00 16.97 22.95
N MET A 301 -13.48 17.62 21.92
CA MET A 301 -13.36 19.07 21.87
C MET A 301 -13.67 19.55 20.45
N GLN A 302 -14.49 20.58 20.34
CA GLN A 302 -14.56 21.35 19.12
C GLN A 302 -13.36 22.28 19.09
N ILE A 303 -12.62 22.26 17.97
CA ILE A 303 -11.44 23.08 17.75
C ILE A 303 -11.59 23.89 16.48
N ASN A 304 -10.83 24.97 16.39
CA ASN A 304 -10.65 25.72 15.17
C ASN A 304 -9.15 25.77 14.82
N VAL A 305 -8.80 25.25 13.65
CA VAL A 305 -7.42 25.26 13.13
C VAL A 305 -7.14 26.65 12.55
N ILE A 306 -6.22 27.35 13.19
CA ILE A 306 -5.78 28.68 12.75
C ILE A 306 -4.46 28.50 12.04
N VAL A 307 -4.38 28.98 10.80
CA VAL A 307 -3.18 28.96 9.97
C VAL A 307 -2.47 30.30 10.07
N THR A 308 -1.16 30.28 10.24
CA THR A 308 -0.32 31.50 10.26
C THR A 308 -0.11 32.06 8.86
N GLU A 309 0.32 33.33 8.76
CA GLU A 309 0.64 33.94 7.46
C GLU A 309 1.76 33.21 6.72
N ASP A 310 2.80 32.77 7.45
CA ASP A 310 3.92 32.00 6.89
C ASP A 310 3.47 30.63 6.34
N GLU A 311 2.52 29.99 7.02
CA GLU A 311 1.92 28.73 6.54
C GLU A 311 1.06 28.96 5.30
N LEU A 312 0.30 30.08 5.25
CA LEU A 312 -0.48 30.45 4.06
C LEU A 312 0.41 30.74 2.84
N GLU A 313 1.54 31.43 3.04
CA GLU A 313 2.53 31.65 1.97
C GLU A 313 3.15 30.33 1.49
N SER A 314 3.45 29.41 2.43
CA SER A 314 4.12 28.13 2.13
C SER A 314 3.18 27.08 1.50
N PHE A 315 1.93 27.02 1.94
CA PHE A 315 0.97 25.97 1.61
C PHE A 315 -0.20 26.43 0.74
N GLY A 316 -0.36 27.73 0.54
CA GLY A 316 -1.46 28.33 -0.22
C GLY A 316 -2.74 28.53 0.60
N SER A 317 -3.63 29.37 0.10
CA SER A 317 -4.88 29.77 0.78
C SER A 317 -6.05 28.81 0.54
N GLY A 318 -5.88 27.80 -0.28
CA GLY A 318 -6.93 26.83 -0.61
C GLY A 318 -6.53 25.43 -0.20
N GLY A 319 -7.36 24.76 0.55
CA GLY A 319 -7.28 23.31 0.67
C GLY A 319 -7.23 22.73 -0.75
N GLY A 320 -6.19 21.94 -1.04
CA GLY A 320 -5.74 21.48 -2.34
C GLY A 320 -6.78 21.43 -3.45
N LEU A 321 -6.40 22.05 -4.55
CA LEU A 321 -7.03 21.84 -5.84
C LEU A 321 -6.51 20.54 -6.43
#